data_b9f5cf0a6b3e9cb7b2caa79d99e14929
#
_entry.id   b9f5cf0a6b3e9cb7b2caa79d99e14929
#
_cell.length_a   1.000
_cell.length_b   1.000
_cell.length_c   1.000
_cell.angle_alpha   90.00
_cell.angle_beta   90.00
_cell.angle_gamma   90.00
#
_symmetry.space_group_name_H-M   'P 1'
#
loop_
_entity.id
_entity.type
_entity.pdbx_description
1 polymer ?
#
loop_
_entity_poly.entity_id
_entity_poly.type
_entity_poly.pdbx_seq_one_letter_code
_entity_poly.pdbx_strand_id
1 'polypeptide(L)'
;MLYVKEGEIMASIVNKNEVYTGQVIDFTHEGHGVVKFDRYPIFVPNAIKDEEIEFRVIKVKKQFAIGKLLTIKETSNERVEPPCEYYKVCGGCQLQHLSYEAQLQMKKEQVVNLFKRKSNFEDTVIHDTIGMENPWHYRNKSQIPVGKNKHGEIELGFYRQRSHDIVNIDHCMIQDKKHDTIMVKIKRLIEDLNLSIYNEHKHKGELRHIILRTGYYTGETMVIFVTNSKQLSHKNKIIEFISSEFDNVVSIKHNVNREKSNVIMGRTSYTLYGQDTITDQLAEYQFKISDTSFYQINPTQTEKLYSKALEYAQLNGEETIIDAYCGIGTIGSYMSQKAKHVYGVEIVEQAIENAKENAKINHIENATWEAGKAEEVILKWQKEGIKPEVVMVDPPRKGCDQTFIETLIELSPKRIVYISCNPATQVREIGRAHV
;
A
#
# COMPACT_ATOMS: atom_id res chain seq x y z
N MET A 1 40.73 23.58 -40.63
CA MET A 1 40.11 23.63 -39.31
C MET A 1 38.62 23.50 -39.53
N LEU A 2 38.13 22.26 -39.57
CA LEU A 2 36.73 21.93 -39.81
C LEU A 2 36.05 21.71 -38.46
N TYR A 3 35.15 22.58 -38.07
CA TYR A 3 34.25 22.39 -36.93
C TYR A 3 33.18 21.39 -37.35
N VAL A 4 33.21 20.19 -36.80
CA VAL A 4 32.11 19.24 -36.86
C VAL A 4 31.05 19.69 -35.83
N LYS A 5 29.88 20.09 -36.28
CA LYS A 5 28.70 20.28 -35.45
C LYS A 5 28.25 18.90 -34.94
N GLU A 6 28.45 18.62 -33.66
CA GLU A 6 27.76 17.55 -32.94
C GLU A 6 26.25 17.85 -32.92
N GLY A 7 25.52 17.14 -33.68
CA GLY A 7 24.04 17.22 -33.79
C GLY A 7 23.51 16.07 -34.64
N GLU A 8 24.06 14.88 -34.50
CA GLU A 8 23.41 13.69 -35.03
C GLU A 8 22.12 13.45 -34.24
N ILE A 9 20.98 13.71 -34.87
CA ILE A 9 19.68 13.20 -34.48
C ILE A 9 19.81 11.69 -34.53
N MET A 10 20.07 11.06 -33.36
CA MET A 10 19.98 9.60 -33.29
C MET A 10 18.56 9.23 -33.73
N ALA A 11 18.45 8.54 -34.86
CA ALA A 11 17.19 8.02 -35.33
C ALA A 11 16.55 7.26 -34.17
N SER A 12 15.32 7.63 -33.80
CA SER A 12 14.63 6.94 -32.71
C SER A 12 14.44 5.49 -33.10
N ILE A 13 14.86 4.57 -32.24
CA ILE A 13 14.75 3.12 -32.45
C ILE A 13 13.29 2.72 -32.77
N VAL A 14 12.34 3.48 -32.23
CA VAL A 14 10.90 3.33 -32.49
C VAL A 14 10.25 4.69 -32.64
N ASN A 15 9.19 4.78 -33.49
CA ASN A 15 8.44 6.00 -33.73
C ASN A 15 7.08 5.97 -33.07
N LYS A 16 6.63 7.14 -32.60
CA LYS A 16 5.30 7.31 -32.01
C LYS A 16 4.22 7.01 -33.06
N ASN A 17 3.17 6.33 -32.65
CA ASN A 17 2.00 5.88 -33.42
C ASN A 17 2.26 4.72 -34.40
N GLU A 18 3.49 4.27 -34.59
CA GLU A 18 3.79 3.09 -35.37
C GLU A 18 3.51 1.80 -34.57
N VAL A 19 3.30 0.72 -35.32
CA VAL A 19 2.96 -0.61 -34.83
C VAL A 19 4.19 -1.51 -34.99
N TYR A 20 4.49 -2.26 -33.95
CA TYR A 20 5.63 -3.17 -33.88
C TYR A 20 5.19 -4.53 -33.34
N THR A 21 5.92 -5.56 -33.72
CA THR A 21 5.82 -6.90 -33.13
C THR A 21 7.07 -7.22 -32.35
N GLY A 22 6.93 -7.89 -31.20
CA GLY A 22 8.09 -8.30 -30.41
C GLY A 22 7.74 -9.25 -29.28
N GLN A 23 8.78 -9.95 -28.82
CA GLN A 23 8.70 -10.87 -27.69
C GLN A 23 8.78 -10.11 -26.39
N VAL A 24 7.89 -10.44 -25.45
CA VAL A 24 7.94 -9.93 -24.07
C VAL A 24 8.93 -10.79 -23.28
N ILE A 25 10.00 -10.17 -22.80
CA ILE A 25 11.13 -10.87 -22.16
C ILE A 25 11.19 -10.71 -20.64
N ASP A 26 10.48 -9.72 -20.07
CA ASP A 26 10.58 -9.39 -18.63
C ASP A 26 9.34 -8.58 -18.20
N PHE A 27 9.27 -8.24 -16.93
CA PHE A 27 8.28 -7.34 -16.35
C PHE A 27 8.91 -6.10 -15.73
N THR A 28 8.19 -4.98 -15.77
CA THR A 28 8.47 -3.84 -14.89
C THR A 28 7.96 -4.14 -13.47
N HIS A 29 8.38 -3.30 -12.50
CA HIS A 29 7.85 -3.37 -11.11
C HIS A 29 6.33 -3.10 -11.02
N GLU A 30 5.74 -2.47 -12.04
CA GLU A 30 4.30 -2.22 -12.16
C GLU A 30 3.57 -3.38 -12.88
N GLY A 31 4.28 -4.44 -13.29
CA GLY A 31 3.70 -5.58 -14.01
C GLY A 31 3.47 -5.33 -15.50
N HIS A 32 4.10 -4.31 -16.10
CA HIS A 32 4.06 -4.14 -17.54
C HIS A 32 5.06 -5.07 -18.22
N GLY A 33 4.67 -5.70 -19.33
CA GLY A 33 5.59 -6.47 -20.14
C GLY A 33 6.68 -5.59 -20.76
N VAL A 34 7.89 -6.13 -20.86
CA VAL A 34 9.07 -5.45 -21.42
C VAL A 34 9.43 -6.11 -22.75
N VAL A 35 9.31 -5.37 -23.84
CA VAL A 35 9.90 -5.70 -25.14
C VAL A 35 11.17 -4.90 -25.31
N LYS A 36 12.22 -5.46 -25.92
CA LYS A 36 13.46 -4.73 -26.23
C LYS A 36 13.75 -4.79 -27.73
N PHE A 37 14.06 -3.63 -28.29
CA PHE A 37 14.75 -3.53 -29.57
C PHE A 37 16.19 -3.06 -29.28
N ASP A 38 17.18 -3.91 -29.59
CA ASP A 38 18.54 -3.78 -29.12
C ASP A 38 18.57 -3.63 -27.58
N ARG A 39 18.99 -2.47 -27.08
CA ARG A 39 19.03 -2.14 -25.65
C ARG A 39 17.90 -1.21 -25.20
N TYR A 40 17.01 -0.82 -26.11
CA TYR A 40 15.93 0.14 -25.83
C TYR A 40 14.66 -0.57 -25.41
N PRO A 41 14.21 -0.40 -24.13
CA PRO A 41 13.04 -1.07 -23.62
C PRO A 41 11.74 -0.34 -24.00
N ILE A 42 10.71 -1.14 -24.28
CA ILE A 42 9.34 -0.69 -24.50
C ILE A 42 8.45 -1.38 -23.49
N PHE A 43 7.74 -0.58 -22.70
CA PHE A 43 6.84 -1.07 -21.66
C PHE A 43 5.43 -1.15 -22.19
N VAL A 44 4.85 -2.36 -22.17
CA VAL A 44 3.52 -2.64 -22.71
C VAL A 44 2.62 -3.14 -21.59
N PRO A 45 1.69 -2.32 -21.08
CA PRO A 45 0.70 -2.75 -20.09
C PRO A 45 -0.13 -3.92 -20.62
N ASN A 46 -0.53 -4.83 -19.75
CA ASN A 46 -1.32 -6.03 -20.02
C ASN A 46 -0.63 -7.10 -20.89
N ALA A 47 0.62 -6.94 -21.26
CA ALA A 47 1.44 -7.97 -21.86
C ALA A 47 2.22 -8.72 -20.77
N ILE A 48 2.37 -10.02 -20.92
CA ILE A 48 3.10 -10.86 -19.96
C ILE A 48 4.30 -11.54 -20.63
N LYS A 49 5.27 -11.93 -19.81
CA LYS A 49 6.49 -12.60 -20.26
C LYS A 49 6.17 -13.83 -21.10
N ASP A 50 7.02 -14.09 -22.08
CA ASP A 50 6.94 -15.20 -23.04
C ASP A 50 5.78 -15.10 -24.05
N GLU A 51 5.17 -13.93 -24.22
CA GLU A 51 4.23 -13.65 -25.29
C GLU A 51 4.89 -12.98 -26.49
N GLU A 52 4.49 -13.36 -27.69
CA GLU A 52 4.71 -12.55 -28.89
C GLU A 52 3.51 -11.63 -29.10
N ILE A 53 3.76 -10.32 -29.11
CA ILE A 53 2.71 -9.30 -29.15
C ILE A 53 2.87 -8.32 -30.29
N GLU A 54 1.74 -7.81 -30.77
CA GLU A 54 1.67 -6.61 -31.59
C GLU A 54 1.23 -5.43 -30.72
N PHE A 55 1.94 -4.32 -30.78
CA PHE A 55 1.67 -3.15 -29.97
C PHE A 55 1.94 -1.85 -30.75
N ARG A 56 1.19 -0.80 -30.40
CA ARG A 56 1.40 0.55 -30.94
C ARG A 56 2.19 1.39 -29.93
N VAL A 57 3.26 2.03 -30.36
CA VAL A 57 4.01 2.98 -29.53
C VAL A 57 3.21 4.25 -29.34
N ILE A 58 2.84 4.55 -28.08
CA ILE A 58 2.04 5.73 -27.73
C ILE A 58 2.87 6.87 -27.15
N LYS A 59 4.07 6.57 -26.65
CA LYS A 59 4.98 7.58 -26.07
C LYS A 59 6.42 7.13 -26.22
N VAL A 60 7.29 8.02 -26.72
CA VAL A 60 8.74 7.82 -26.83
C VAL A 60 9.43 8.73 -25.84
N LYS A 61 10.41 8.22 -25.11
CA LYS A 61 11.29 8.90 -24.18
C LYS A 61 12.76 8.61 -24.55
N LYS A 62 13.70 9.34 -24.00
CA LYS A 62 15.13 9.15 -24.28
C LYS A 62 15.63 7.73 -23.96
N GLN A 63 15.11 7.11 -22.89
CA GLN A 63 15.61 5.84 -22.37
C GLN A 63 14.61 4.67 -22.52
N PHE A 64 13.36 4.93 -22.90
CA PHE A 64 12.32 3.92 -23.05
C PHE A 64 11.13 4.42 -23.89
N ALA A 65 10.28 3.51 -24.34
CA ALA A 65 8.98 3.84 -24.89
C ALA A 65 7.84 3.17 -24.11
N ILE A 66 6.61 3.62 -24.36
CA ILE A 66 5.38 2.99 -23.85
C ILE A 66 4.58 2.53 -25.05
N GLY A 67 4.21 1.26 -25.07
CA GLY A 67 3.35 0.63 -26.04
C GLY A 67 1.93 0.43 -25.52
N LYS A 68 0.96 0.41 -26.42
CA LYS A 68 -0.41 -0.06 -26.19
C LYS A 68 -0.53 -1.42 -26.86
N LEU A 69 -0.84 -2.46 -26.09
CA LEU A 69 -1.10 -3.80 -26.61
C LEU A 69 -2.28 -3.75 -27.61
N LEU A 70 -2.10 -4.31 -28.78
CA LEU A 70 -3.12 -4.46 -29.81
C LEU A 70 -3.59 -5.91 -29.91
N THR A 71 -2.65 -6.83 -30.12
CA THR A 71 -2.93 -8.27 -30.33
C THR A 71 -1.85 -9.11 -29.68
N ILE A 72 -2.22 -10.23 -29.13
CA ILE A 72 -1.31 -11.29 -28.67
C ILE A 72 -1.27 -12.33 -29.81
N LYS A 73 -0.09 -12.53 -30.39
CA LYS A 73 0.14 -13.50 -31.47
C LYS A 73 0.40 -14.89 -30.92
N GLU A 74 1.25 -14.96 -29.90
CA GLU A 74 1.53 -16.17 -29.16
C GLU A 74 1.26 -15.91 -27.67
N THR A 75 0.35 -16.69 -27.09
CA THR A 75 -0.09 -16.54 -25.71
C THR A 75 0.79 -17.34 -24.77
N SER A 76 1.25 -16.74 -23.69
CA SER A 76 1.93 -17.44 -22.60
C SER A 76 0.99 -18.40 -21.87
N ASN A 77 1.51 -19.56 -21.44
CA ASN A 77 0.77 -20.53 -20.62
C ASN A 77 0.36 -19.94 -19.25
N GLU A 78 1.01 -18.86 -18.82
CA GLU A 78 0.72 -18.18 -17.56
C GLU A 78 -0.41 -17.14 -17.67
N ARG A 79 -0.94 -16.93 -18.89
CA ARG A 79 -2.08 -16.02 -19.07
C ARG A 79 -3.38 -16.68 -18.63
N VAL A 80 -4.13 -15.94 -17.82
CA VAL A 80 -5.47 -16.33 -17.39
C VAL A 80 -6.49 -15.22 -17.70
N GLU A 81 -7.75 -15.58 -17.84
CA GLU A 81 -8.81 -14.58 -17.95
C GLU A 81 -9.03 -13.93 -16.57
N PRO A 82 -8.96 -12.59 -16.47
CA PRO A 82 -9.22 -11.90 -15.22
C PRO A 82 -10.62 -12.17 -14.68
N PRO A 83 -10.80 -12.62 -13.44
CA PRO A 83 -12.13 -12.91 -12.90
C PRO A 83 -12.97 -11.66 -12.61
N CYS A 84 -12.34 -10.48 -12.50
CA CYS A 84 -13.04 -9.22 -12.25
C CYS A 84 -13.52 -8.59 -13.57
N GLU A 85 -14.82 -8.39 -13.72
CA GLU A 85 -15.42 -7.75 -14.88
C GLU A 85 -14.94 -6.32 -15.13
N TYR A 86 -14.58 -5.60 -14.06
CA TYR A 86 -14.05 -4.23 -14.13
C TYR A 86 -12.56 -4.15 -14.47
N TYR A 87 -11.86 -5.28 -14.55
CA TYR A 87 -10.39 -5.30 -14.67
C TYR A 87 -9.87 -4.47 -15.84
N LYS A 88 -10.53 -4.52 -17.00
CA LYS A 88 -10.09 -3.81 -18.22
C LYS A 88 -10.16 -2.28 -18.10
N VAL A 89 -10.94 -1.75 -17.17
CA VAL A 89 -11.20 -0.31 -17.03
C VAL A 89 -10.79 0.25 -15.67
N CYS A 90 -10.87 -0.54 -14.62
CA CYS A 90 -10.51 -0.15 -13.25
C CYS A 90 -8.98 -0.09 -13.08
N GLY A 91 -8.48 0.94 -12.41
CA GLY A 91 -7.06 1.12 -12.10
C GLY A 91 -6.58 0.42 -10.82
N GLY A 92 -7.46 -0.30 -10.12
CA GLY A 92 -7.16 -0.89 -8.81
C GLY A 92 -6.26 -2.13 -8.87
N CYS A 93 -6.29 -2.90 -9.96
CA CYS A 93 -5.52 -4.14 -10.13
C CYS A 93 -4.71 -4.12 -11.43
N GLN A 94 -3.51 -4.72 -11.42
CA GLN A 94 -2.59 -4.73 -12.55
C GLN A 94 -2.24 -6.12 -13.06
N LEU A 95 -2.47 -7.22 -12.29
CA LEU A 95 -1.91 -8.53 -12.57
C LEU A 95 -2.95 -9.67 -12.65
N GLN A 96 -4.26 -9.37 -12.69
CA GLN A 96 -5.27 -10.45 -12.72
C GLN A 96 -5.24 -11.31 -14.00
N HIS A 97 -4.56 -10.85 -15.05
CA HIS A 97 -4.36 -11.58 -16.29
C HIS A 97 -3.14 -12.52 -16.27
N LEU A 98 -2.41 -12.58 -15.15
CA LEU A 98 -1.27 -13.46 -14.89
C LEU A 98 -1.67 -14.48 -13.83
N SER A 99 -1.34 -15.77 -14.01
CA SER A 99 -1.59 -16.81 -13.01
C SER A 99 -1.00 -16.42 -11.65
N TYR A 100 -1.59 -16.89 -10.56
CA TYR A 100 -1.13 -16.46 -9.22
C TYR A 100 0.28 -16.96 -8.93
N GLU A 101 0.59 -18.16 -9.36
CA GLU A 101 1.92 -18.78 -9.29
C GLU A 101 2.97 -17.95 -10.04
N ALA A 102 2.63 -17.52 -11.25
CA ALA A 102 3.51 -16.65 -12.04
C ALA A 102 3.67 -15.24 -11.40
N GLN A 103 2.64 -14.71 -10.72
CA GLN A 103 2.77 -13.48 -9.94
C GLN A 103 3.78 -13.63 -8.80
N LEU A 104 3.79 -14.76 -8.09
CA LEU A 104 4.75 -15.04 -7.02
C LEU A 104 6.17 -15.15 -7.57
N GLN A 105 6.33 -15.87 -8.68
CA GLN A 105 7.62 -16.00 -9.37
C GLN A 105 8.13 -14.65 -9.89
N MET A 106 7.29 -13.86 -10.53
CA MET A 106 7.62 -12.49 -10.99
C MET A 106 8.15 -11.62 -9.84
N LYS A 107 7.51 -11.65 -8.69
CA LYS A 107 7.95 -10.89 -7.50
C LYS A 107 9.32 -11.34 -7.00
N LYS A 108 9.56 -12.65 -6.96
CA LYS A 108 10.88 -13.20 -6.62
C LYS A 108 11.94 -12.74 -7.63
N GLU A 109 11.67 -12.88 -8.94
CA GLU A 109 12.61 -12.48 -9.99
C GLU A 109 12.95 -10.99 -9.94
N GLN A 110 11.98 -10.12 -9.62
CA GLN A 110 12.22 -8.70 -9.40
C GLN A 110 13.23 -8.45 -8.28
N VAL A 111 13.10 -9.13 -7.14
CA VAL A 111 14.04 -9.00 -6.03
C VAL A 111 15.41 -9.54 -6.42
N VAL A 112 15.48 -10.73 -7.02
CA VAL A 112 16.74 -11.31 -7.52
C VAL A 112 17.46 -10.36 -8.47
N ASN A 113 16.73 -9.77 -9.41
CA ASN A 113 17.30 -8.85 -10.40
C ASN A 113 17.82 -7.54 -9.77
N LEU A 114 17.20 -7.08 -8.68
CA LEU A 114 17.67 -5.90 -7.95
C LEU A 114 18.99 -6.19 -7.21
N PHE A 115 19.12 -7.33 -6.56
CA PHE A 115 20.34 -7.73 -5.87
C PHE A 115 21.48 -8.03 -6.84
N LYS A 116 21.25 -8.75 -7.94
CA LYS A 116 22.24 -9.03 -8.98
C LYS A 116 22.89 -7.79 -9.61
N ARG A 117 22.22 -6.64 -9.56
CA ARG A 117 22.78 -5.36 -10.05
C ARG A 117 23.78 -4.71 -9.08
N LYS A 118 23.98 -5.29 -7.92
CA LYS A 118 24.90 -4.82 -6.87
C LYS A 118 26.00 -5.84 -6.67
N SER A 119 27.24 -5.43 -6.90
CA SER A 119 28.42 -6.30 -6.89
C SER A 119 28.76 -6.95 -5.54
N ASN A 120 28.16 -6.49 -4.44
CA ASN A 120 28.53 -6.94 -3.09
C ASN A 120 27.48 -7.90 -2.47
N PHE A 121 26.52 -8.42 -3.27
CA PHE A 121 25.41 -9.23 -2.76
C PHE A 121 25.24 -10.55 -3.49
N GLU A 122 26.33 -11.11 -4.01
CA GLU A 122 26.32 -12.36 -4.79
C GLU A 122 25.87 -13.57 -3.94
N ASP A 123 26.19 -13.55 -2.65
CA ASP A 123 25.84 -14.62 -1.70
C ASP A 123 24.48 -14.41 -0.99
N THR A 124 23.71 -13.39 -1.40
CA THR A 124 22.41 -13.11 -0.77
C THR A 124 21.39 -14.20 -1.10
N VAL A 125 20.84 -14.83 -0.05
CA VAL A 125 19.80 -15.83 -0.20
C VAL A 125 18.46 -15.14 -0.46
N ILE A 126 17.84 -15.40 -1.60
CA ILE A 126 16.51 -14.92 -1.96
C ILE A 126 15.54 -16.12 -1.91
N HIS A 127 14.68 -16.12 -0.91
CA HIS A 127 13.66 -17.15 -0.74
C HIS A 127 12.50 -16.98 -1.73
N ASP A 128 11.66 -18.02 -1.82
CA ASP A 128 10.43 -17.95 -2.60
C ASP A 128 9.44 -16.95 -1.98
N THR A 129 8.61 -16.37 -2.84
CA THR A 129 7.55 -15.45 -2.40
C THR A 129 6.49 -16.22 -1.63
N ILE A 130 6.18 -15.81 -0.40
CA ILE A 130 5.14 -16.41 0.43
C ILE A 130 3.77 -15.94 -0.08
N GLY A 131 3.04 -16.84 -0.73
CA GLY A 131 1.73 -16.59 -1.30
C GLY A 131 0.59 -16.70 -0.29
N MET A 132 -0.60 -16.26 -0.76
CA MET A 132 -1.89 -16.49 -0.10
C MET A 132 -2.51 -17.79 -0.61
N GLU A 133 -3.27 -18.47 0.23
CA GLU A 133 -4.12 -19.60 -0.20
C GLU A 133 -5.29 -19.11 -1.04
N ASN A 134 -5.92 -18.01 -0.61
CA ASN A 134 -6.97 -17.30 -1.34
C ASN A 134 -6.57 -15.83 -1.54
N PRO A 135 -6.15 -15.40 -2.75
CA PRO A 135 -5.68 -14.05 -3.02
C PRO A 135 -6.81 -13.03 -3.26
N TRP A 136 -8.02 -13.32 -2.81
CA TRP A 136 -9.20 -12.49 -2.99
C TRP A 136 -9.77 -12.01 -1.65
N HIS A 137 -10.50 -10.87 -1.69
CA HIS A 137 -11.22 -10.31 -0.54
C HIS A 137 -10.37 -10.06 0.71
N TYR A 138 -9.08 -9.81 0.53
CA TYR A 138 -8.11 -9.67 1.61
C TYR A 138 -8.00 -8.26 2.19
N ARG A 139 -8.51 -7.24 1.48
CA ARG A 139 -8.36 -5.85 1.92
C ARG A 139 -9.39 -5.49 2.97
N ASN A 140 -8.90 -5.17 4.16
CA ASN A 140 -9.71 -4.70 5.29
C ASN A 140 -10.01 -3.19 5.25
N LYS A 141 -9.51 -2.46 4.25
CA LYS A 141 -9.72 -1.01 4.08
C LYS A 141 -10.01 -0.67 2.63
N SER A 142 -11.11 0.07 2.41
CA SER A 142 -11.54 0.60 1.12
C SER A 142 -11.59 2.12 1.17
N GLN A 143 -11.03 2.78 0.16
CA GLN A 143 -11.11 4.23 -0.01
C GLN A 143 -11.80 4.51 -1.35
N ILE A 144 -13.06 4.86 -1.28
CA ILE A 144 -13.99 4.88 -2.41
C ILE A 144 -14.28 6.34 -2.77
N PRO A 145 -13.75 6.87 -3.88
CA PRO A 145 -14.14 8.17 -4.39
C PRO A 145 -15.60 8.19 -4.79
N VAL A 146 -16.24 9.33 -4.55
CA VAL A 146 -17.63 9.62 -4.95
C VAL A 146 -17.63 10.71 -6.00
N GLY A 147 -18.28 10.47 -7.12
CA GLY A 147 -18.35 11.40 -8.24
C GLY A 147 -19.70 11.44 -8.91
N LYS A 148 -19.77 12.20 -9.99
CA LYS A 148 -20.90 12.22 -10.92
C LYS A 148 -20.39 11.99 -12.33
N ASN A 149 -21.08 11.12 -13.07
CA ASN A 149 -20.79 10.95 -14.48
C ASN A 149 -21.30 12.15 -15.30
N LYS A 150 -21.09 12.12 -16.62
CA LYS A 150 -21.52 13.17 -17.55
C LYS A 150 -23.04 13.39 -17.63
N HIS A 151 -23.83 12.42 -17.16
CA HIS A 151 -25.29 12.49 -17.09
C HIS A 151 -25.79 12.98 -15.74
N GLY A 152 -24.89 13.25 -14.78
CA GLY A 152 -25.23 13.70 -13.42
C GLY A 152 -25.55 12.57 -12.44
N GLU A 153 -25.43 11.31 -12.84
CA GLU A 153 -25.67 10.15 -12.01
C GLU A 153 -24.48 9.93 -11.05
N ILE A 154 -24.75 9.46 -9.84
CA ILE A 154 -23.73 9.23 -8.82
C ILE A 154 -22.92 7.98 -9.16
N GLU A 155 -21.61 8.12 -9.10
CA GLU A 155 -20.65 7.03 -9.25
C GLU A 155 -19.87 6.84 -7.95
N LEU A 156 -19.83 5.58 -7.48
CA LEU A 156 -18.97 5.10 -6.41
C LEU A 156 -18.10 3.96 -6.97
N GLY A 157 -16.80 4.00 -6.71
CA GLY A 157 -15.92 2.93 -7.18
C GLY A 157 -14.46 3.29 -7.10
N PHE A 158 -13.69 3.01 -8.15
CA PHE A 158 -12.26 3.32 -8.19
C PHE A 158 -11.90 4.09 -9.46
N TYR A 159 -10.79 4.81 -9.41
CA TYR A 159 -10.33 5.56 -10.57
C TYR A 159 -9.88 4.62 -11.71
N ARG A 160 -10.13 5.04 -12.94
CA ARG A 160 -9.50 4.50 -14.15
C ARG A 160 -7.99 4.64 -14.04
N GLN A 161 -7.25 3.76 -14.70
CA GLN A 161 -5.81 3.92 -14.83
C GLN A 161 -5.46 5.30 -15.40
N ARG A 162 -4.57 6.02 -14.70
CA ARG A 162 -4.04 7.34 -15.12
C ARG A 162 -5.11 8.41 -15.34
N SER A 163 -6.23 8.30 -14.67
CA SER A 163 -7.35 9.24 -14.73
C SER A 163 -7.96 9.40 -13.34
N HIS A 164 -8.73 10.48 -13.16
CA HIS A 164 -9.62 10.66 -12.02
C HIS A 164 -11.08 10.34 -12.37
N ASP A 165 -11.32 9.76 -13.56
CA ASP A 165 -12.65 9.24 -13.89
C ASP A 165 -12.95 8.02 -13.03
N ILE A 166 -14.12 8.00 -12.42
CA ILE A 166 -14.55 6.89 -11.57
C ILE A 166 -15.12 5.77 -12.43
N VAL A 167 -14.71 4.56 -12.18
CA VAL A 167 -15.38 3.35 -12.63
C VAL A 167 -16.39 3.00 -11.55
N ASN A 168 -17.68 3.18 -11.84
CA ASN A 168 -18.73 2.77 -10.92
C ASN A 168 -18.72 1.25 -10.79
N ILE A 169 -18.65 0.74 -9.58
CA ILE A 169 -18.63 -0.71 -9.29
C ILE A 169 -19.61 -1.06 -8.19
N ASP A 170 -20.14 -2.25 -8.24
CA ASP A 170 -21.04 -2.80 -7.22
C ASP A 170 -20.35 -3.84 -6.34
N HIS A 171 -19.23 -4.40 -6.80
CA HIS A 171 -18.41 -5.35 -6.04
C HIS A 171 -16.94 -5.25 -6.43
N CYS A 172 -16.04 -5.73 -5.56
CA CYS A 172 -14.61 -5.74 -5.77
C CYS A 172 -13.97 -7.04 -5.29
N MET A 173 -13.27 -7.74 -6.19
CA MET A 173 -12.65 -9.03 -5.92
C MET A 173 -11.57 -9.01 -4.84
N ILE A 174 -10.97 -7.86 -4.54
CA ILE A 174 -9.88 -7.77 -3.57
C ILE A 174 -10.28 -7.12 -2.23
N GLN A 175 -11.43 -6.43 -2.17
CA GLN A 175 -11.93 -5.84 -0.94
C GLN A 175 -12.76 -6.84 -0.13
N ASP A 176 -12.90 -6.61 1.18
CA ASP A 176 -13.83 -7.36 2.01
C ASP A 176 -15.24 -7.30 1.41
N LYS A 177 -15.92 -8.44 1.32
CA LYS A 177 -17.25 -8.55 0.73
C LYS A 177 -18.30 -7.69 1.44
N LYS A 178 -18.12 -7.42 2.74
CA LYS A 178 -19.00 -6.53 3.50
C LYS A 178 -18.97 -5.11 2.96
N HIS A 179 -17.80 -4.67 2.44
CA HIS A 179 -17.66 -3.36 1.84
C HIS A 179 -18.52 -3.17 0.60
N ASP A 180 -18.69 -4.20 -0.22
CA ASP A 180 -19.53 -4.15 -1.42
C ASP A 180 -21.00 -3.86 -1.04
N THR A 181 -21.52 -4.60 -0.07
CA THR A 181 -22.90 -4.41 0.41
C THR A 181 -23.10 -3.01 1.00
N ILE A 182 -22.17 -2.56 1.84
CA ILE A 182 -22.23 -1.22 2.46
C ILE A 182 -22.17 -0.14 1.38
N MET A 183 -21.24 -0.27 0.42
CA MET A 183 -21.05 0.69 -0.66
C MET A 183 -22.33 0.86 -1.52
N VAL A 184 -22.96 -0.25 -1.93
CA VAL A 184 -24.19 -0.22 -2.74
C VAL A 184 -25.33 0.46 -1.99
N LYS A 185 -25.51 0.18 -0.70
CA LYS A 185 -26.57 0.78 0.11
C LYS A 185 -26.28 2.26 0.43
N ILE A 186 -25.03 2.63 0.71
CA ILE A 186 -24.63 4.03 0.88
C ILE A 186 -24.84 4.84 -0.42
N LYS A 187 -24.57 4.26 -1.58
CA LYS A 187 -24.84 4.93 -2.86
C LYS A 187 -26.32 5.33 -2.98
N ARG A 188 -27.25 4.40 -2.72
CA ARG A 188 -28.69 4.68 -2.71
C ARG A 188 -29.05 5.76 -1.69
N LEU A 189 -28.49 5.68 -0.48
CA LEU A 189 -28.72 6.70 0.55
C LEU A 189 -28.26 8.10 0.10
N ILE A 190 -27.11 8.20 -0.58
CA ILE A 190 -26.61 9.46 -1.13
C ILE A 190 -27.58 10.03 -2.19
N GLU A 191 -28.13 9.16 -3.05
CA GLU A 191 -29.12 9.49 -4.06
C GLU A 191 -30.42 9.98 -3.43
N ASP A 192 -30.99 9.22 -2.49
CA ASP A 192 -32.24 9.53 -1.78
C ASP A 192 -32.17 10.83 -0.98
N LEU A 193 -31.03 11.11 -0.35
CA LEU A 193 -30.79 12.35 0.40
C LEU A 193 -30.36 13.52 -0.48
N ASN A 194 -30.14 13.28 -1.78
CA ASN A 194 -29.64 14.27 -2.74
C ASN A 194 -28.38 15.00 -2.21
N LEU A 195 -27.42 14.24 -1.65
CA LEU A 195 -26.17 14.78 -1.11
C LEU A 195 -25.37 15.48 -2.22
N SER A 196 -24.82 16.63 -1.90
CA SER A 196 -23.95 17.37 -2.83
C SER A 196 -22.62 16.67 -3.00
N ILE A 197 -22.27 16.28 -4.24
CA ILE A 197 -21.01 15.60 -4.54
C ILE A 197 -19.92 16.62 -4.88
N TYR A 198 -18.74 16.40 -4.31
CA TYR A 198 -17.57 17.24 -4.56
C TYR A 198 -17.07 17.14 -5.99
N ASN A 199 -16.84 18.29 -6.61
CA ASN A 199 -16.21 18.42 -7.91
C ASN A 199 -14.81 19.03 -7.76
N GLU A 200 -13.78 18.26 -8.06
CA GLU A 200 -12.37 18.66 -7.86
C GLU A 200 -11.95 19.86 -8.74
N HIS A 201 -12.48 19.97 -9.95
CA HIS A 201 -12.16 21.08 -10.86
C HIS A 201 -12.71 22.42 -10.34
N LYS A 202 -13.96 22.40 -9.86
CA LYS A 202 -14.65 23.57 -9.34
C LYS A 202 -14.37 23.84 -7.86
N HIS A 203 -13.79 22.87 -7.15
CA HIS A 203 -13.60 22.88 -5.70
C HIS A 203 -14.90 23.19 -4.94
N LYS A 204 -16.01 22.60 -5.38
CA LYS A 204 -17.37 22.81 -4.84
C LYS A 204 -18.06 21.46 -4.62
N GLY A 205 -19.04 21.46 -3.74
CA GLY A 205 -19.74 20.25 -3.32
C GLY A 205 -19.22 19.74 -1.99
N GLU A 206 -19.84 18.71 -1.45
CA GLU A 206 -19.64 18.27 -0.08
C GLU A 206 -18.88 16.93 -0.03
N LEU A 207 -19.52 15.84 -0.47
CA LEU A 207 -19.02 14.48 -0.31
C LEU A 207 -17.92 14.15 -1.31
N ARG A 208 -16.76 13.75 -0.80
CA ARG A 208 -15.55 13.42 -1.60
C ARG A 208 -15.30 11.94 -1.69
N HIS A 209 -15.28 11.27 -0.53
CA HIS A 209 -14.96 9.84 -0.43
C HIS A 209 -15.79 9.18 0.67
N ILE A 210 -16.00 7.88 0.52
CA ILE A 210 -16.40 6.98 1.59
C ILE A 210 -15.20 6.08 1.89
N ILE A 211 -14.85 5.97 3.17
CA ILE A 211 -13.81 5.03 3.60
C ILE A 211 -14.47 3.99 4.49
N LEU A 212 -14.20 2.73 4.19
CA LEU A 212 -14.63 1.59 4.98
C LEU A 212 -13.40 0.91 5.57
N ARG A 213 -13.44 0.63 6.86
CA ARG A 213 -12.41 -0.16 7.56
C ARG A 213 -13.11 -1.25 8.33
N THR A 214 -12.67 -2.48 8.17
CA THR A 214 -13.23 -3.62 8.89
C THR A 214 -12.13 -4.37 9.62
N GLY A 215 -12.35 -4.68 10.90
CA GLY A 215 -11.57 -5.66 11.62
C GLY A 215 -11.80 -7.03 10.98
N TYR A 216 -10.75 -7.61 10.42
CA TYR A 216 -10.87 -8.85 9.63
C TYR A 216 -11.42 -10.02 10.47
N TYR A 217 -10.89 -10.17 11.69
CA TYR A 217 -11.30 -11.25 12.60
C TYR A 217 -12.53 -10.88 13.44
N THR A 218 -12.68 -9.63 13.84
CA THR A 218 -13.81 -9.18 14.67
C THR A 218 -15.08 -8.89 13.87
N GLY A 219 -14.91 -8.46 12.60
CA GLY A 219 -15.99 -7.99 11.76
C GLY A 219 -16.46 -6.58 12.06
N GLU A 220 -15.95 -5.92 13.11
CA GLU A 220 -16.29 -4.52 13.42
C GLU A 220 -15.94 -3.61 12.25
N THR A 221 -16.88 -2.76 11.86
CA THR A 221 -16.70 -1.87 10.71
C THR A 221 -16.84 -0.41 11.10
N MET A 222 -15.97 0.41 10.55
CA MET A 222 -15.99 1.87 10.60
C MET A 222 -16.32 2.44 9.23
N VAL A 223 -17.31 3.32 9.17
CA VAL A 223 -17.70 4.08 7.97
C VAL A 223 -17.29 5.54 8.14
N ILE A 224 -16.50 6.07 7.22
CA ILE A 224 -15.98 7.43 7.29
C ILE A 224 -16.45 8.21 6.06
N PHE A 225 -17.19 9.29 6.28
CA PHE A 225 -17.58 10.24 5.26
C PHE A 225 -16.54 11.36 5.18
N VAL A 226 -15.82 11.43 4.07
CA VAL A 226 -14.85 12.50 3.81
C VAL A 226 -15.50 13.60 3.01
N THR A 227 -15.54 14.82 3.55
CA THR A 227 -16.24 15.94 2.93
C THR A 227 -15.36 17.18 2.79
N ASN A 228 -15.75 18.06 1.86
CA ASN A 228 -15.22 19.42 1.71
C ASN A 228 -15.94 20.44 2.63
N SER A 229 -16.79 19.97 3.52
CA SER A 229 -17.60 20.80 4.44
C SER A 229 -17.22 20.54 5.90
N LYS A 230 -17.37 21.54 6.77
CA LYS A 230 -17.22 21.39 8.22
C LYS A 230 -18.34 20.59 8.88
N GLN A 231 -19.47 20.43 8.18
CA GLN A 231 -20.64 19.68 8.64
C GLN A 231 -21.04 18.69 7.57
N LEU A 232 -21.50 17.52 7.98
CA LEU A 232 -22.10 16.53 7.11
C LEU A 232 -23.61 16.79 7.05
N SER A 233 -24.10 17.10 5.83
CA SER A 233 -25.53 17.28 5.58
C SER A 233 -26.29 15.98 5.86
N HIS A 234 -27.50 16.09 6.38
CA HIS A 234 -28.37 14.97 6.73
C HIS A 234 -27.74 13.95 7.69
N LYS A 235 -26.76 14.33 8.52
CA LYS A 235 -26.01 13.42 9.38
C LYS A 235 -26.90 12.47 10.21
N ASN A 236 -28.03 12.98 10.77
CA ASN A 236 -28.91 12.15 11.60
C ASN A 236 -29.57 11.01 10.79
N LYS A 237 -30.03 11.31 9.56
CA LYS A 237 -30.61 10.29 8.66
C LYS A 237 -29.54 9.28 8.22
N ILE A 238 -28.32 9.74 7.97
CA ILE A 238 -27.18 8.86 7.63
C ILE A 238 -26.87 7.92 8.80
N ILE A 239 -26.81 8.45 10.02
CA ILE A 239 -26.56 7.64 11.23
C ILE A 239 -27.67 6.62 11.40
N GLU A 240 -28.94 7.06 11.42
CA GLU A 240 -30.11 6.19 11.56
C GLU A 240 -30.11 5.07 10.56
N PHE A 241 -29.93 5.38 9.27
CA PHE A 241 -29.90 4.38 8.21
C PHE A 241 -28.78 3.36 8.41
N ILE A 242 -27.53 3.83 8.60
CA ILE A 242 -26.38 2.93 8.67
C ILE A 242 -26.44 2.06 9.94
N SER A 243 -26.80 2.64 11.08
CA SER A 243 -26.86 1.90 12.35
C SER A 243 -28.02 0.90 12.43
N SER A 244 -29.11 1.13 11.67
CA SER A 244 -30.21 0.19 11.58
C SER A 244 -30.02 -0.90 10.53
N GLU A 245 -29.21 -0.63 9.51
CA GLU A 245 -29.03 -1.51 8.36
C GLU A 245 -27.84 -2.47 8.53
N PHE A 246 -26.87 -2.09 9.37
CA PHE A 246 -25.60 -2.83 9.52
C PHE A 246 -25.21 -2.99 10.99
N ASP A 247 -25.53 -4.13 11.59
CA ASP A 247 -25.20 -4.45 12.99
C ASP A 247 -23.68 -4.44 13.27
N ASN A 248 -22.87 -4.70 12.25
CA ASN A 248 -21.41 -4.73 12.36
C ASN A 248 -20.77 -3.36 12.25
N VAL A 249 -21.52 -2.29 11.95
CA VAL A 249 -20.98 -0.92 11.92
C VAL A 249 -21.01 -0.34 13.32
N VAL A 250 -19.85 -0.38 13.98
CA VAL A 250 -19.68 0.10 15.36
C VAL A 250 -19.20 1.55 15.44
N SER A 251 -18.81 2.14 14.31
CA SER A 251 -18.29 3.52 14.23
C SER A 251 -18.71 4.20 12.93
N ILE A 252 -19.26 5.41 13.04
CA ILE A 252 -19.50 6.28 11.89
C ILE A 252 -18.78 7.60 12.16
N LYS A 253 -17.91 7.99 11.21
CA LYS A 253 -17.08 9.19 11.33
C LYS A 253 -17.30 10.16 10.19
N HIS A 254 -17.06 11.44 10.48
CA HIS A 254 -16.98 12.52 9.52
C HIS A 254 -15.57 13.09 9.52
N ASN A 255 -14.87 12.97 8.39
CA ASN A 255 -13.57 13.59 8.20
C ASN A 255 -13.68 14.81 7.29
N VAL A 256 -13.07 15.91 7.72
CA VAL A 256 -13.12 17.20 7.01
C VAL A 256 -11.85 17.39 6.20
N ASN A 257 -11.96 17.28 4.88
CA ASN A 257 -10.88 17.58 3.95
C ASN A 257 -11.27 18.71 2.99
N ARG A 258 -10.83 19.92 3.29
CA ARG A 258 -11.08 21.13 2.50
C ARG A 258 -9.90 21.50 1.59
N GLU A 259 -8.86 20.71 1.57
CA GLU A 259 -7.68 20.97 0.75
C GLU A 259 -7.91 20.54 -0.71
N LYS A 260 -7.39 21.33 -1.64
CA LYS A 260 -7.34 20.97 -3.06
C LYS A 260 -6.06 20.19 -3.32
N SER A 261 -6.05 18.94 -2.90
CA SER A 261 -4.89 18.03 -3.01
C SER A 261 -5.36 16.60 -3.26
N ASN A 262 -4.40 15.70 -3.59
CA ASN A 262 -4.67 14.27 -3.75
C ASN A 262 -4.75 13.52 -2.40
N VAL A 263 -4.57 14.22 -1.28
CA VAL A 263 -4.74 13.63 0.05
C VAL A 263 -6.22 13.37 0.29
N ILE A 264 -6.57 12.13 0.62
CA ILE A 264 -7.96 11.70 0.78
C ILE A 264 -8.55 12.24 2.09
N MET A 265 -7.86 12.02 3.22
CA MET A 265 -8.32 12.44 4.54
C MET A 265 -7.72 13.79 4.95
N GLY A 266 -8.57 14.64 5.54
CA GLY A 266 -8.09 15.85 6.22
C GLY A 266 -7.61 15.54 7.63
N ARG A 267 -7.15 16.59 8.33
CA ARG A 267 -6.57 16.47 9.67
C ARG A 267 -7.61 16.34 10.79
N THR A 268 -8.87 16.65 10.51
CA THR A 268 -9.92 16.71 11.54
C THR A 268 -10.99 15.67 11.26
N SER A 269 -11.24 14.80 12.23
CA SER A 269 -12.33 13.83 12.22
C SER A 269 -13.22 13.99 13.44
N TYR A 270 -14.49 13.68 13.28
CA TYR A 270 -15.50 13.67 14.33
C TYR A 270 -16.19 12.30 14.34
N THR A 271 -16.36 11.71 15.50
CA THR A 271 -17.22 10.53 15.68
C THR A 271 -18.67 11.01 15.71
N LEU A 272 -19.46 10.49 14.79
CA LEU A 272 -20.89 10.79 14.67
C LEU A 272 -21.74 9.77 15.42
N TYR A 273 -21.29 8.51 15.45
CA TYR A 273 -21.98 7.41 16.11
C TYR A 273 -20.99 6.36 16.59
N GLY A 274 -21.29 5.74 17.72
CA GLY A 274 -20.57 4.59 18.25
C GLY A 274 -19.19 4.90 18.78
N GLN A 275 -18.23 4.04 18.47
CA GLN A 275 -16.88 4.06 19.01
C GLN A 275 -15.93 4.94 18.18
N ASP A 276 -14.85 5.46 18.80
CA ASP A 276 -13.80 6.21 18.09
C ASP A 276 -12.89 5.31 17.26
N THR A 277 -12.81 4.04 17.61
CA THR A 277 -11.96 3.02 16.98
C THR A 277 -12.77 1.77 16.66
N ILE A 278 -12.27 0.96 15.76
CA ILE A 278 -12.65 -0.45 15.63
C ILE A 278 -11.57 -1.31 16.27
N THR A 279 -11.92 -2.52 16.66
CA THR A 279 -10.98 -3.52 17.15
C THR A 279 -10.73 -4.56 16.07
N ASP A 280 -9.47 -4.98 15.90
CA ASP A 280 -9.13 -6.17 15.14
C ASP A 280 -8.14 -7.03 15.93
N GLN A 281 -7.96 -8.26 15.49
CA GLN A 281 -7.02 -9.21 16.07
C GLN A 281 -5.89 -9.51 15.08
N LEU A 282 -4.67 -9.67 15.58
CA LEU A 282 -3.52 -10.18 14.84
C LEU A 282 -2.83 -11.22 15.71
N ALA A 283 -2.89 -12.48 15.31
CA ALA A 283 -2.56 -13.62 16.16
C ALA A 283 -3.34 -13.53 17.50
N GLU A 284 -2.64 -13.56 18.65
CA GLU A 284 -3.25 -13.42 19.99
C GLU A 284 -3.50 -11.98 20.44
N TYR A 285 -3.01 -10.98 19.69
CA TYR A 285 -3.08 -9.57 20.08
C TYR A 285 -4.29 -8.85 19.51
N GLN A 286 -4.92 -8.02 20.33
CA GLN A 286 -6.00 -7.11 19.91
C GLN A 286 -5.47 -5.70 19.67
N PHE A 287 -5.96 -5.06 18.61
CA PHE A 287 -5.55 -3.70 18.26
C PHE A 287 -6.77 -2.80 18.05
N LYS A 288 -6.78 -1.68 18.76
CA LYS A 288 -7.69 -0.57 18.45
C LYS A 288 -7.13 0.22 17.27
N ILE A 289 -7.97 0.45 16.29
CA ILE A 289 -7.63 1.06 15.01
C ILE A 289 -8.51 2.29 14.82
N SER A 290 -7.89 3.48 14.82
CA SER A 290 -8.59 4.72 14.53
C SER A 290 -8.77 4.93 13.01
N ASP A 291 -9.52 5.94 12.62
CA ASP A 291 -9.71 6.31 11.21
C ASP A 291 -8.40 6.70 10.51
N THR A 292 -7.44 7.30 11.23
CA THR A 292 -6.15 7.78 10.72
C THR A 292 -5.00 6.80 10.92
N SER A 293 -5.12 5.82 11.82
CA SER A 293 -4.05 4.84 12.11
C SER A 293 -3.64 4.06 10.86
N PHE A 294 -2.34 3.88 10.68
CA PHE A 294 -1.86 2.85 9.75
C PHE A 294 -2.11 1.46 10.37
N TYR A 295 -2.69 0.58 9.62
CA TYR A 295 -2.84 -0.84 9.92
C TYR A 295 -2.76 -1.62 8.62
N GLN A 296 -2.06 -2.73 8.62
CA GLN A 296 -1.82 -3.53 7.41
C GLN A 296 -3.13 -3.99 6.77
N ILE A 297 -3.23 -3.84 5.45
CA ILE A 297 -4.49 -4.05 4.71
C ILE A 297 -4.79 -5.51 4.37
N ASN A 298 -3.85 -6.42 4.61
CA ASN A 298 -3.97 -7.85 4.35
C ASN A 298 -3.62 -8.63 5.61
N PRO A 299 -4.57 -8.85 6.53
CA PRO A 299 -4.30 -9.43 7.85
C PRO A 299 -3.64 -10.81 7.79
N THR A 300 -4.10 -11.70 6.93
CA THR A 300 -3.56 -13.07 6.82
C THR A 300 -2.09 -13.09 6.36
N GLN A 301 -1.71 -12.18 5.45
CA GLN A 301 -0.30 -12.04 5.06
C GLN A 301 0.51 -11.25 6.07
N THR A 302 -0.12 -10.38 6.84
CA THR A 302 0.55 -9.66 7.94
C THR A 302 1.01 -10.62 9.02
N GLU A 303 0.20 -11.61 9.38
CA GLU A 303 0.59 -12.65 10.33
C GLU A 303 1.80 -13.45 9.84
N LYS A 304 1.79 -13.87 8.57
CA LYS A 304 2.94 -14.56 7.96
C LYS A 304 4.18 -13.67 7.92
N LEU A 305 4.02 -12.38 7.59
CA LEU A 305 5.11 -11.41 7.57
C LEU A 305 5.73 -11.23 8.95
N TYR A 306 4.91 -11.04 9.98
CA TYR A 306 5.40 -10.81 11.34
C TYR A 306 5.98 -12.09 11.96
N SER A 307 5.40 -13.26 11.67
CA SER A 307 5.99 -14.55 12.05
C SER A 307 7.38 -14.75 11.41
N LYS A 308 7.53 -14.37 10.13
CA LYS A 308 8.83 -14.45 9.45
C LYS A 308 9.81 -13.41 10.01
N ALA A 309 9.36 -12.22 10.35
CA ALA A 309 10.18 -11.20 11.01
C ALA A 309 10.66 -11.66 12.39
N LEU A 310 9.79 -12.29 13.18
CA LEU A 310 10.13 -12.89 14.47
C LEU A 310 11.16 -14.03 14.32
N GLU A 311 10.99 -14.89 13.32
CA GLU A 311 11.96 -15.95 12.99
C GLU A 311 13.35 -15.35 12.68
N TYR A 312 13.40 -14.29 11.86
CA TYR A 312 14.68 -13.63 11.52
C TYR A 312 15.27 -12.84 12.68
N ALA A 313 14.46 -12.35 13.60
CA ALA A 313 14.93 -11.69 14.82
C ALA A 313 15.66 -12.67 15.75
N GLN A 314 15.39 -14.01 15.68
CA GLN A 314 16.01 -15.07 16.47
C GLN A 314 16.08 -14.75 17.96
N LEU A 315 14.93 -14.36 18.54
CA LEU A 315 14.81 -13.96 19.93
C LEU A 315 14.75 -15.18 20.85
N ASN A 316 15.38 -15.06 22.02
CA ASN A 316 15.41 -16.10 23.07
C ASN A 316 14.93 -15.61 24.45
N GLY A 317 14.45 -14.36 24.54
CA GLY A 317 13.96 -13.74 25.78
C GLY A 317 14.97 -12.80 26.46
N GLU A 318 16.20 -12.72 25.99
CA GLU A 318 17.26 -11.90 26.58
C GLU A 318 17.51 -10.59 25.78
N GLU A 319 16.98 -10.50 24.55
CA GLU A 319 17.27 -9.42 23.65
C GLU A 319 16.41 -8.18 23.95
N THR A 320 17.07 -7.03 23.94
CA THR A 320 16.42 -5.71 23.81
C THR A 320 16.25 -5.38 22.33
N ILE A 321 15.05 -4.96 21.97
CA ILE A 321 14.67 -4.67 20.59
C ILE A 321 14.33 -3.18 20.44
N ILE A 322 14.68 -2.58 19.30
CA ILE A 322 14.09 -1.34 18.83
C ILE A 322 13.12 -1.65 17.69
N ASP A 323 11.88 -1.15 17.76
CA ASP A 323 10.88 -1.10 16.70
C ASP A 323 10.84 0.34 16.16
N ALA A 324 11.60 0.57 15.08
CA ALA A 324 11.67 1.87 14.42
C ALA A 324 10.52 2.03 13.41
N TYR A 325 9.87 3.20 13.44
CA TYR A 325 8.64 3.49 12.70
C TYR A 325 7.46 2.62 13.16
N CYS A 326 7.31 2.44 14.47
CA CYS A 326 6.44 1.43 15.08
C CYS A 326 4.92 1.65 14.85
N GLY A 327 4.48 2.84 14.39
CA GLY A 327 3.08 3.16 14.22
C GLY A 327 2.28 2.98 15.51
N ILE A 328 1.22 2.17 15.45
CA ILE A 328 0.39 1.83 16.63
C ILE A 328 0.94 0.63 17.43
N GLY A 329 2.22 0.29 17.21
CA GLY A 329 2.94 -0.72 17.98
C GLY A 329 2.67 -2.17 17.57
N THR A 330 2.22 -2.44 16.34
CA THR A 330 1.84 -3.80 15.93
C THR A 330 3.01 -4.77 15.87
N ILE A 331 4.15 -4.36 15.29
CA ILE A 331 5.35 -5.20 15.19
C ILE A 331 5.96 -5.38 16.58
N GLY A 332 6.17 -4.28 17.31
CA GLY A 332 6.75 -4.34 18.66
C GLY A 332 5.94 -5.19 19.62
N SER A 333 4.60 -5.08 19.58
CA SER A 333 3.71 -5.94 20.37
C SER A 333 3.88 -7.42 20.02
N TYR A 334 3.98 -7.74 18.72
CA TYR A 334 4.20 -9.11 18.26
C TYR A 334 5.57 -9.65 18.71
N MET A 335 6.61 -8.82 18.73
CA MET A 335 7.96 -9.18 19.18
C MET A 335 8.06 -9.33 20.71
N SER A 336 7.23 -8.62 21.48
CA SER A 336 7.29 -8.58 22.94
C SER A 336 7.17 -9.95 23.61
N GLN A 337 6.50 -10.91 22.95
CA GLN A 337 6.33 -12.28 23.44
C GLN A 337 7.66 -13.04 23.65
N LYS A 338 8.72 -12.65 22.91
CA LYS A 338 10.03 -13.32 22.94
C LYS A 338 11.20 -12.35 23.17
N ALA A 339 10.91 -11.09 23.45
CA ALA A 339 11.91 -10.08 23.75
C ALA A 339 12.03 -9.86 25.27
N LYS A 340 13.22 -9.50 25.74
CA LYS A 340 13.40 -8.98 27.09
C LYS A 340 12.68 -7.63 27.23
N HIS A 341 12.88 -6.73 26.28
CA HIS A 341 12.22 -5.42 26.25
C HIS A 341 12.15 -4.87 24.82
N VAL A 342 11.07 -4.19 24.50
CA VAL A 342 10.84 -3.53 23.20
C VAL A 342 10.81 -2.01 23.41
N TYR A 343 11.60 -1.27 22.61
CA TYR A 343 11.57 0.18 22.53
C TYR A 343 11.00 0.59 21.17
N GLY A 344 9.79 1.14 21.15
CA GLY A 344 9.12 1.59 19.93
C GLY A 344 9.20 3.10 19.75
N VAL A 345 9.54 3.56 18.55
CA VAL A 345 9.59 4.97 18.19
C VAL A 345 8.79 5.26 16.93
N GLU A 346 7.99 6.33 16.99
CA GLU A 346 7.15 6.82 15.89
C GLU A 346 7.06 8.35 15.97
N ILE A 347 7.08 9.03 14.84
CA ILE A 347 7.03 10.50 14.78
C ILE A 347 5.63 11.05 15.09
N VAL A 348 4.58 10.27 14.90
CA VAL A 348 3.19 10.66 15.09
C VAL A 348 2.77 10.39 16.55
N GLU A 349 2.65 11.44 17.36
CA GLU A 349 2.26 11.33 18.78
C GLU A 349 0.99 10.51 18.99
N GLN A 350 -0.06 10.74 18.18
CA GLN A 350 -1.32 10.00 18.29
C GLN A 350 -1.14 8.48 18.06
N ALA A 351 -0.21 8.08 17.19
CA ALA A 351 0.09 6.68 16.97
C ALA A 351 0.77 6.06 18.21
N ILE A 352 1.64 6.81 18.89
CA ILE A 352 2.27 6.38 20.13
C ILE A 352 1.25 6.23 21.27
N GLU A 353 0.29 7.14 21.40
CA GLU A 353 -0.79 6.98 22.39
C GLU A 353 -1.62 5.71 22.08
N ASN A 354 -1.92 5.46 20.82
CA ASN A 354 -2.58 4.22 20.39
C ASN A 354 -1.71 2.98 20.69
N ALA A 355 -0.38 3.05 20.51
CA ALA A 355 0.54 1.95 20.81
C ALA A 355 0.54 1.64 22.33
N LYS A 356 0.57 2.65 23.19
CA LYS A 356 0.45 2.49 24.64
C LYS A 356 -0.88 1.86 25.06
N GLU A 357 -1.98 2.30 24.45
CA GLU A 357 -3.30 1.72 24.70
C GLU A 357 -3.36 0.26 24.23
N ASN A 358 -2.84 -0.04 23.06
CA ASN A 358 -2.76 -1.40 22.53
C ASN A 358 -1.88 -2.30 23.41
N ALA A 359 -0.74 -1.83 23.88
CA ALA A 359 0.10 -2.56 24.82
C ALA A 359 -0.65 -2.88 26.13
N LYS A 360 -1.40 -1.92 26.68
CA LYS A 360 -2.22 -2.09 27.89
C LYS A 360 -3.33 -3.14 27.69
N ILE A 361 -4.05 -3.11 26.57
CA ILE A 361 -5.12 -4.07 26.26
C ILE A 361 -4.57 -5.50 26.20
N ASN A 362 -3.36 -5.65 25.66
CA ASN A 362 -2.70 -6.93 25.51
C ASN A 362 -1.80 -7.32 26.69
N HIS A 363 -1.86 -6.59 27.81
CA HIS A 363 -1.05 -6.85 29.02
C HIS A 363 0.46 -6.93 28.73
N ILE A 364 0.95 -6.11 27.77
CA ILE A 364 2.36 -6.02 27.43
C ILE A 364 3.04 -5.04 28.38
N GLU A 365 3.85 -5.54 29.30
CA GLU A 365 4.55 -4.76 30.33
C GLU A 365 6.03 -4.50 29.97
N ASN A 366 6.57 -5.26 29.01
CA ASN A 366 7.96 -5.17 28.56
C ASN A 366 8.12 -4.34 27.28
N ALA A 367 7.35 -3.25 27.14
CA ALA A 367 7.47 -2.35 26.00
C ALA A 367 7.42 -0.88 26.45
N THR A 368 8.23 -0.05 25.81
CA THR A 368 8.28 1.41 25.97
C THR A 368 8.06 2.07 24.62
N TRP A 369 7.15 3.06 24.58
CA TRP A 369 6.77 3.75 23.35
C TRP A 369 7.06 5.24 23.48
N GLU A 370 7.82 5.79 22.52
CA GLU A 370 8.24 7.20 22.53
C GLU A 370 7.95 7.90 21.20
N ALA A 371 7.38 9.12 21.29
CA ALA A 371 7.12 9.96 20.12
C ALA A 371 8.37 10.76 19.75
N GLY A 372 8.78 10.70 18.49
CA GLY A 372 9.90 11.48 17.99
C GLY A 372 10.46 10.90 16.68
N LYS A 373 11.47 11.56 16.15
CA LYS A 373 12.20 11.02 15.00
C LYS A 373 13.08 9.85 15.44
N ALA A 374 13.06 8.77 14.67
CA ALA A 374 13.77 7.55 15.04
C ALA A 374 15.27 7.80 15.29
N GLU A 375 15.94 8.54 14.42
CA GLU A 375 17.36 8.88 14.54
C GLU A 375 17.69 9.69 15.81
N GLU A 376 16.79 10.58 16.26
CA GLU A 376 16.98 11.40 17.45
C GLU A 376 16.71 10.58 18.74
N VAL A 377 15.63 9.84 18.77
CA VAL A 377 15.21 9.06 19.93
C VAL A 377 16.15 7.89 20.20
N ILE A 378 16.60 7.20 19.15
CA ILE A 378 17.57 6.08 19.28
C ILE A 378 18.90 6.58 19.87
N LEU A 379 19.39 7.72 19.42
CA LEU A 379 20.62 8.33 19.99
C LEU A 379 20.44 8.74 21.46
N LYS A 380 19.24 9.20 21.84
CA LYS A 380 18.90 9.47 23.24
C LYS A 380 18.97 8.17 24.05
N TRP A 381 18.30 7.10 23.62
CA TRP A 381 18.32 5.81 24.28
C TRP A 381 19.73 5.22 24.41
N GLN A 382 20.57 5.38 23.38
CA GLN A 382 21.99 4.96 23.44
C GLN A 382 22.75 5.69 24.55
N LYS A 383 22.52 7.02 24.72
CA LYS A 383 23.13 7.80 25.81
C LYS A 383 22.62 7.38 27.20
N GLU A 384 21.40 6.87 27.27
CA GLU A 384 20.80 6.31 28.49
C GLU A 384 21.30 4.89 28.77
N GLY A 385 22.17 4.34 27.93
CA GLY A 385 22.79 3.02 28.10
C GLY A 385 21.99 1.85 27.50
N ILE A 386 20.93 2.13 26.75
CA ILE A 386 20.16 1.11 26.05
C ILE A 386 20.96 0.62 24.83
N LYS A 387 21.22 -0.68 24.79
CA LYS A 387 21.97 -1.37 23.74
C LYS A 387 21.08 -2.45 23.12
N PRO A 388 20.41 -2.17 21.99
CA PRO A 388 19.56 -3.16 21.34
C PRO A 388 20.42 -4.23 20.65
N GLU A 389 20.02 -5.47 20.81
CA GLU A 389 20.56 -6.60 20.04
C GLU A 389 19.90 -6.69 18.66
N VAL A 390 18.64 -6.26 18.54
CA VAL A 390 17.86 -6.33 17.29
C VAL A 390 17.17 -5.01 17.03
N VAL A 391 17.20 -4.55 15.76
CA VAL A 391 16.43 -3.40 15.30
C VAL A 391 15.47 -3.86 14.20
N MET A 392 14.18 -3.67 14.46
CA MET A 392 13.11 -3.83 13.48
C MET A 392 12.91 -2.51 12.75
N VAL A 393 12.80 -2.55 11.42
CA VAL A 393 12.68 -1.35 10.58
C VAL A 393 11.55 -1.56 9.55
N ASP A 394 10.48 -0.78 9.64
CA ASP A 394 9.38 -0.76 8.64
C ASP A 394 9.12 0.67 8.14
N PRO A 395 10.02 1.24 7.32
CA PRO A 395 9.95 2.63 6.91
C PRO A 395 8.90 2.86 5.81
N PRO A 396 8.51 4.12 5.55
CA PRO A 396 7.65 4.47 4.43
C PRO A 396 8.32 4.14 3.07
N ARG A 397 7.56 4.18 1.97
CA ARG A 397 8.00 3.83 0.60
C ARG A 397 9.30 4.49 0.12
N LYS A 398 9.61 5.68 0.61
CA LYS A 398 10.87 6.39 0.29
C LYS A 398 12.10 5.76 0.94
N GLY A 399 11.90 4.91 1.94
CA GLY A 399 12.94 4.29 2.76
C GLY A 399 13.31 5.14 3.97
N CYS A 400 14.41 4.75 4.59
CA CYS A 400 15.00 5.43 5.75
C CYS A 400 15.71 6.72 5.35
N ASP A 401 15.77 7.66 6.27
CA ASP A 401 16.64 8.82 6.16
C ASP A 401 18.12 8.39 6.24
N GLN A 402 19.01 9.16 5.62
CA GLN A 402 20.45 8.87 5.64
C GLN A 402 21.01 8.88 7.06
N THR A 403 20.58 9.85 7.87
CA THR A 403 21.01 9.98 9.29
C THR A 403 20.57 8.77 10.11
N PHE A 404 19.37 8.22 9.83
CA PHE A 404 18.92 7.01 10.51
C PHE A 404 19.80 5.79 10.16
N ILE A 405 20.20 5.63 8.88
CA ILE A 405 21.12 4.56 8.46
C ILE A 405 22.47 4.69 9.16
N GLU A 406 23.02 5.90 9.23
CA GLU A 406 24.27 6.19 9.96
C GLU A 406 24.13 5.86 11.45
N THR A 407 23.03 6.23 12.08
CA THR A 407 22.72 5.85 13.47
C THR A 407 22.67 4.33 13.67
N LEU A 408 22.10 3.57 12.73
CA LEU A 408 22.08 2.11 12.80
C LEU A 408 23.50 1.49 12.68
N ILE A 409 24.35 2.06 11.85
CA ILE A 409 25.74 1.60 11.69
C ILE A 409 26.53 1.85 12.99
N GLU A 410 26.39 3.04 13.58
CA GLU A 410 27.03 3.39 14.85
C GLU A 410 26.52 2.53 16.02
N LEU A 411 25.21 2.24 16.04
CA LEU A 411 24.57 1.41 17.05
C LEU A 411 25.07 -0.05 17.00
N SER A 412 25.41 -0.50 15.80
CA SER A 412 25.96 -1.84 15.52
C SER A 412 25.18 -2.98 16.19
N PRO A 413 23.87 -3.09 15.99
CA PRO A 413 23.08 -4.18 16.57
C PRO A 413 23.51 -5.54 15.99
N LYS A 414 23.26 -6.62 16.71
CA LYS A 414 23.58 -7.98 16.21
C LYS A 414 22.78 -8.33 14.96
N ARG A 415 21.55 -7.78 14.83
CA ARG A 415 20.64 -8.04 13.69
C ARG A 415 19.81 -6.81 13.38
N ILE A 416 19.54 -6.63 12.09
CA ILE A 416 18.56 -5.68 11.58
C ILE A 416 17.54 -6.48 10.77
N VAL A 417 16.27 -6.41 11.14
CA VAL A 417 15.17 -6.99 10.38
C VAL A 417 14.43 -5.86 9.66
N TYR A 418 14.64 -5.78 8.36
CA TYR A 418 14.13 -4.70 7.52
C TYR A 418 12.92 -5.16 6.70
N ILE A 419 11.74 -4.67 7.05
CA ILE A 419 10.48 -4.86 6.32
C ILE A 419 10.34 -3.72 5.33
N SER A 420 10.07 -4.02 4.05
CA SER A 420 9.97 -2.98 3.03
C SER A 420 8.89 -3.27 2.00
N CYS A 421 8.06 -2.27 1.72
CA CYS A 421 7.11 -2.30 0.61
C CYS A 421 7.75 -1.90 -0.75
N ASN A 422 9.06 -1.55 -0.77
CA ASN A 422 9.80 -1.18 -1.97
C ASN A 422 11.18 -1.84 -2.01
N PRO A 423 11.31 -3.01 -2.67
CA PRO A 423 12.57 -3.75 -2.73
C PRO A 423 13.75 -2.95 -3.30
N ALA A 424 13.50 -2.05 -4.26
CA ALA A 424 14.58 -1.23 -4.84
C ALA A 424 15.17 -0.25 -3.81
N THR A 425 14.33 0.32 -2.95
CA THR A 425 14.75 1.17 -1.83
C THR A 425 15.53 0.35 -0.81
N GLN A 426 15.02 -0.81 -0.43
CA GLN A 426 15.67 -1.73 0.51
C GLN A 426 17.08 -2.12 0.05
N VAL A 427 17.24 -2.60 -1.20
CA VAL A 427 18.55 -2.97 -1.76
C VAL A 427 19.52 -1.78 -1.79
N ARG A 428 19.02 -0.56 -2.08
CA ARG A 428 19.83 0.65 -2.02
C ARG A 428 20.37 0.91 -0.62
N GLU A 429 19.55 0.76 0.40
CA GLU A 429 19.87 1.10 1.80
C GLU A 429 20.73 0.02 2.46
N ILE A 430 20.46 -1.25 2.20
CA ILE A 430 21.34 -2.35 2.59
C ILE A 430 22.75 -2.11 2.00
N GLY A 431 22.82 -1.70 0.72
CA GLY A 431 24.09 -1.39 0.08
C GLY A 431 24.86 -0.21 0.71
N ARG A 432 24.17 0.73 1.35
CA ARG A 432 24.80 1.84 2.09
C ARG A 432 25.29 1.42 3.47
N ALA A 433 24.63 0.45 4.09
CA ALA A 433 25.02 -0.07 5.39
C ALA A 433 26.22 -1.04 5.34
N HIS A 434 26.56 -1.52 4.15
CA HIS A 434 27.69 -2.47 3.94
C HIS A 434 28.95 -1.84 3.33
N VAL A 435 29.06 -0.51 3.31
CA VAL A 435 30.25 0.21 2.81
C VAL A 435 31.27 0.41 3.90
#